data_4f89ebb257d82b3aa54797f3e51d445c
#
_entry.id   4f89ebb257d82b3aa54797f3e51d445c
#
_cell.length_a   1.000
_cell.length_b   1.000
_cell.length_c   1.000
_cell.angle_alpha   90.00
_cell.angle_beta   90.00
_cell.angle_gamma   90.00
#
_symmetry.space_group_name_H-M   'P 1'
#
loop_
_entity.id
_entity.type
_entity.pdbx_description
1 polymer ?
#
loop_
_entity_poly.entity_id
_entity_poly.type
_entity_poly.pdbx_seq_one_letter_code
_entity_poly.pdbx_strand_id
1 'polypeptide(L)'
;MELIQIRPVPQLVLSRVCLSCEVCCRFPEADSFLRPYFTAEEIGRAVAAGVEAAHFSDRNGGHVSLVPNPHGEGYLCPAFDPATSHCRIYDVRPLDCQIYPLAVTWNADRSQVVLGWDTKCPFMRDHAETGDGPADIQAYADRIAALVEQDDSLERFATNHPLIGQFQEDVVILRPLPRLTERLLSGLEASGERRGTQTSALSPQSSVPRPCASPADIR
;
A
#
# COMPACT_ATOMS: atom_id res chain seq x y z
N MET A 1 16.46 23.81 8.40
CA MET A 1 15.43 22.90 7.89
C MET A 1 15.63 21.61 8.64
N GLU A 2 14.84 21.39 9.67
CA GLU A 2 14.89 20.19 10.51
C GLU A 2 14.28 19.05 9.67
N LEU A 3 15.07 18.03 9.39
CA LEU A 3 14.60 16.83 8.70
C LEU A 3 13.57 16.17 9.62
N ILE A 4 12.31 16.24 9.27
CA ILE A 4 11.25 15.48 9.94
C ILE A 4 11.61 14.00 9.75
N GLN A 5 12.24 13.42 10.77
CA GLN A 5 12.45 11.99 10.81
C GLN A 5 11.08 11.33 10.92
N ILE A 6 10.58 10.83 9.79
CA ILE A 6 9.43 9.94 9.79
C ILE A 6 9.82 8.78 10.68
N ARG A 7 9.16 8.65 11.84
CA ARG A 7 9.38 7.49 12.72
C ARG A 7 9.15 6.25 11.89
N PRO A 8 10.05 5.26 11.93
CA PRO A 8 9.87 4.06 11.15
C PRO A 8 8.52 3.44 11.49
N VAL A 9 7.70 3.19 10.45
CA VAL A 9 6.42 2.50 10.60
C VAL A 9 6.75 1.10 11.13
N PRO A 10 6.15 0.64 12.25
CA PRO A 10 6.33 -0.71 12.71
C PRO A 10 5.97 -1.70 11.59
N GLN A 11 6.67 -2.81 11.48
CA GLN A 11 6.40 -3.82 10.47
C GLN A 11 5.62 -4.98 11.08
N LEU A 12 4.50 -5.38 10.45
CA LEU A 12 3.77 -6.59 10.80
C LEU A 12 4.50 -7.84 10.28
N VAL A 13 4.90 -7.79 9.01
CA VAL A 13 5.62 -8.89 8.35
C VAL A 13 7.10 -8.66 8.48
N LEU A 14 7.83 -9.63 9.01
CA LEU A 14 9.28 -9.55 9.17
C LEU A 14 9.96 -9.34 7.81
N SER A 15 10.99 -8.48 7.77
CA SER A 15 11.72 -8.15 6.53
C SER A 15 12.19 -9.38 5.76
N ARG A 16 12.69 -10.41 6.46
CA ARG A 16 13.13 -11.67 5.83
C ARG A 16 12.02 -12.38 5.06
N VAL A 17 10.76 -12.27 5.52
CA VAL A 17 9.59 -12.85 4.84
C VAL A 17 9.23 -12.01 3.62
N CYS A 18 9.17 -10.67 3.78
CA CYS A 18 8.91 -9.76 2.67
C CYS A 18 9.96 -9.88 1.56
N LEU A 19 11.24 -10.00 1.92
CA LEU A 19 12.33 -10.12 0.95
C LEU A 19 12.39 -11.48 0.24
N SER A 20 11.70 -12.49 0.74
CA SER A 20 11.52 -13.79 0.06
C SER A 20 10.19 -13.90 -0.70
N CYS A 21 9.38 -12.82 -0.70
CA CYS A 21 8.07 -12.77 -1.33
C CYS A 21 8.04 -11.71 -2.43
N GLU A 22 7.41 -12.04 -3.55
CA GLU A 22 7.37 -11.17 -4.74
C GLU A 22 5.98 -10.58 -5.01
N VAL A 23 4.96 -10.94 -4.23
CA VAL A 23 3.55 -10.68 -4.57
C VAL A 23 3.25 -9.19 -4.73
N CYS A 24 3.63 -8.37 -3.77
CA CYS A 24 3.33 -6.93 -3.79
C CYS A 24 4.21 -6.11 -4.76
N CYS A 25 5.18 -6.75 -5.44
CA CYS A 25 6.05 -6.11 -6.43
C CYS A 25 5.77 -6.57 -7.86
N ARG A 26 4.79 -7.48 -8.06
CA ARG A 26 4.37 -8.01 -9.37
C ARG A 26 2.94 -7.62 -9.66
N PHE A 27 2.68 -7.26 -10.91
CA PHE A 27 1.39 -6.75 -11.35
C PHE A 27 0.98 -7.41 -12.67
N PRO A 28 -0.30 -7.76 -12.86
CA PRO A 28 -0.77 -8.33 -14.12
C PRO A 28 -0.79 -7.29 -15.26
N GLU A 29 -1.01 -6.00 -14.92
CA GLU A 29 -1.22 -4.92 -15.89
C GLU A 29 -0.34 -3.71 -15.58
N ALA A 30 0.08 -2.98 -16.62
CA ALA A 30 0.95 -1.81 -16.52
C ALA A 30 0.31 -0.66 -15.72
N ASP A 31 -1.00 -0.54 -15.80
CA ASP A 31 -1.80 0.51 -15.16
C ASP A 31 -2.53 0.02 -13.90
N SER A 32 -2.12 -1.13 -13.35
CA SER A 32 -2.70 -1.66 -12.12
C SER A 32 -2.87 -0.58 -11.06
N PHE A 33 -4.06 -0.47 -10.51
CA PHE A 33 -4.39 0.48 -9.44
C PHE A 33 -3.70 0.14 -8.10
N LEU A 34 -3.16 -1.08 -7.98
CA LEU A 34 -2.38 -1.52 -6.82
C LEU A 34 -0.91 -1.05 -6.87
N ARG A 35 -0.51 -0.31 -7.89
CA ARG A 35 0.84 0.28 -7.95
C ARG A 35 1.06 1.21 -6.76
N PRO A 36 2.21 1.12 -6.08
CA PRO A 36 2.47 1.99 -4.94
C PRO A 36 2.46 3.46 -5.35
N TYR A 37 1.82 4.26 -4.51
CA TYR A 37 1.84 5.71 -4.61
C TYR A 37 3.05 6.26 -3.86
N PHE A 38 3.69 7.26 -4.43
CA PHE A 38 4.80 7.99 -3.83
C PHE A 38 4.44 9.47 -3.70
N THR A 39 4.61 10.05 -2.54
CA THR A 39 4.58 11.51 -2.37
C THR A 39 5.81 12.15 -3.02
N ALA A 40 5.80 13.46 -3.23
CA ALA A 40 6.95 14.19 -3.78
C ALA A 40 8.27 13.90 -3.04
N GLU A 41 8.22 13.86 -1.71
CA GLU A 41 9.38 13.57 -0.87
C GLU A 41 9.86 12.12 -1.04
N GLU A 42 8.93 11.16 -1.12
CA GLU A 42 9.24 9.74 -1.33
C GLU A 42 9.82 9.48 -2.72
N ILE A 43 9.34 10.20 -3.75
CA ILE A 43 9.95 10.18 -5.09
C ILE A 43 11.41 10.64 -4.99
N GLY A 44 11.67 11.75 -4.29
CA GLY A 44 13.03 12.23 -4.09
C GLY A 44 13.95 11.19 -3.45
N ARG A 45 13.48 10.51 -2.41
CA ARG A 45 14.22 9.43 -1.72
C ARG A 45 14.43 8.22 -2.62
N ALA A 46 13.41 7.79 -3.34
CA ALA A 46 13.48 6.65 -4.27
C ALA A 46 14.50 6.90 -5.39
N VAL A 47 14.49 8.12 -5.97
CA VAL A 47 15.44 8.52 -7.01
C VAL A 47 16.87 8.57 -6.45
N ALA A 48 17.06 9.12 -5.27
CA ALA A 48 18.36 9.13 -4.61
C ALA A 48 18.89 7.72 -4.29
N ALA A 49 17.97 6.75 -4.09
CA ALA A 49 18.28 5.34 -3.88
C ALA A 49 18.39 4.53 -5.19
N GLY A 50 18.32 5.17 -6.36
CA GLY A 50 18.64 4.57 -7.65
C GLY A 50 17.43 4.14 -8.51
N VAL A 51 16.20 4.54 -8.17
CA VAL A 51 15.06 4.41 -9.08
C VAL A 51 15.13 5.55 -10.10
N GLU A 52 15.01 5.23 -11.39
CA GLU A 52 15.05 6.25 -12.43
C GLU A 52 13.86 7.20 -12.32
N ALA A 53 14.14 8.51 -12.38
CA ALA A 53 13.12 9.55 -12.27
C ALA A 53 12.02 9.47 -13.36
N ALA A 54 12.32 8.84 -14.50
CA ALA A 54 11.37 8.61 -15.60
C ALA A 54 10.20 7.68 -15.22
N HIS A 55 10.34 6.88 -14.14
CA HIS A 55 9.26 6.04 -13.64
C HIS A 55 8.19 6.81 -12.83
N PHE A 56 8.36 8.11 -12.65
CA PHE A 56 7.40 8.98 -11.99
C PHE A 56 6.90 10.04 -12.97
N SER A 57 5.65 9.90 -13.41
CA SER A 57 5.02 10.83 -14.38
C SER A 57 4.79 12.23 -13.79
N ASP A 58 4.55 12.31 -12.47
CA ASP A 58 4.43 13.56 -11.71
C ASP A 58 5.39 13.54 -10.53
N ARG A 59 6.24 14.55 -10.43
CA ARG A 59 7.20 14.70 -9.32
C ARG A 59 6.57 15.27 -8.05
N ASN A 60 5.36 15.77 -8.12
CA ASN A 60 4.61 16.27 -6.95
C ASN A 60 3.89 15.15 -6.19
N GLY A 61 3.89 13.94 -6.74
CA GLY A 61 3.30 12.74 -6.19
C GLY A 61 2.59 11.93 -7.26
N GLY A 62 2.71 10.60 -7.20
CA GLY A 62 2.10 9.74 -8.20
C GLY A 62 2.38 8.26 -8.01
N HIS A 63 1.60 7.46 -8.70
CA HIS A 63 1.88 6.03 -8.80
C HIS A 63 3.11 5.80 -9.67
N VAL A 64 3.98 4.88 -9.24
CA VAL A 64 5.14 4.49 -10.03
C VAL A 64 4.73 3.81 -11.33
N SER A 65 5.41 4.16 -12.44
CA SER A 65 5.23 3.45 -13.72
C SER A 65 5.94 2.11 -13.66
N LEU A 66 5.19 1.04 -13.92
CA LEU A 66 5.72 -0.32 -13.90
C LEU A 66 6.58 -0.61 -15.14
N VAL A 67 7.45 -1.60 -15.02
CA VAL A 67 8.28 -2.11 -16.13
C VAL A 67 7.82 -3.50 -16.53
N PRO A 68 7.91 -3.89 -17.83
CA PRO A 68 7.61 -5.26 -18.24
C PRO A 68 8.48 -6.26 -17.48
N ASN A 69 7.91 -7.40 -17.11
CA ASN A 69 8.67 -8.47 -16.46
C ASN A 69 9.60 -9.13 -17.48
N PRO A 70 10.95 -9.05 -17.32
CA PRO A 70 11.90 -9.63 -18.29
C PRO A 70 11.92 -11.16 -18.29
N HIS A 71 11.33 -11.81 -17.28
CA HIS A 71 11.38 -13.25 -17.09
C HIS A 71 10.02 -13.95 -17.17
N GLY A 72 8.97 -13.26 -17.63
CA GLY A 72 7.63 -13.84 -17.73
C GLY A 72 6.56 -12.81 -18.06
N GLU A 73 5.33 -13.16 -17.76
CA GLU A 73 4.19 -12.29 -18.01
C GLU A 73 4.06 -11.17 -16.95
N GLY A 74 3.32 -10.11 -17.32
CA GLY A 74 2.99 -9.00 -16.43
C GLY A 74 4.11 -7.97 -16.27
N TYR A 75 4.06 -7.26 -15.16
CA TYR A 75 4.88 -6.08 -14.90
C TYR A 75 5.48 -6.14 -13.50
N LEU A 76 6.58 -5.43 -13.30
CA LEU A 76 7.30 -5.31 -12.04
C LEU A 76 7.35 -3.85 -11.57
N CYS A 77 7.39 -3.66 -10.26
CA CYS A 77 7.85 -2.41 -9.70
C CYS A 77 9.30 -2.13 -10.15
N PRO A 78 9.64 -0.93 -10.66
CA PRO A 78 11.01 -0.63 -11.12
C PRO A 78 12.06 -0.69 -10.01
N ALA A 79 11.65 -0.67 -8.75
CA ALA A 79 12.52 -0.86 -7.60
C ALA A 79 12.75 -2.35 -7.24
N PHE A 80 12.03 -3.28 -7.84
CA PHE A 80 12.18 -4.70 -7.60
C PHE A 80 13.31 -5.28 -8.46
N ASP A 81 14.17 -6.08 -7.84
CA ASP A 81 15.22 -6.84 -8.52
C ASP A 81 14.77 -8.31 -8.67
N PRO A 82 14.43 -8.76 -9.87
CA PRO A 82 13.95 -10.14 -10.08
C PRO A 82 15.04 -11.20 -9.90
N ALA A 83 16.34 -10.84 -9.94
CA ALA A 83 17.42 -11.77 -9.76
C ALA A 83 17.62 -12.16 -8.27
N THR A 84 17.32 -11.23 -7.37
CA THR A 84 17.47 -11.43 -5.93
C THR A 84 16.14 -11.51 -5.18
N SER A 85 15.02 -11.22 -5.87
CA SER A 85 13.67 -11.01 -5.28
C SER A 85 13.63 -9.93 -4.21
N HIS A 86 14.55 -8.96 -4.27
CA HIS A 86 14.64 -7.89 -3.28
C HIS A 86 14.14 -6.55 -3.82
N CYS A 87 13.54 -5.76 -2.93
CA CYS A 87 13.28 -4.34 -3.17
C CYS A 87 14.59 -3.55 -2.97
N ARG A 88 15.10 -2.90 -4.03
CA ARG A 88 16.35 -2.11 -3.97
C ARG A 88 16.25 -0.87 -3.09
N ILE A 89 15.02 -0.39 -2.84
CA ILE A 89 14.74 0.78 -2.01
C ILE A 89 14.04 0.40 -0.70
N TYR A 90 14.23 -0.83 -0.20
CA TYR A 90 13.49 -1.36 0.94
C TYR A 90 13.45 -0.42 2.14
N ASP A 91 14.58 0.21 2.48
CA ASP A 91 14.70 1.10 3.64
C ASP A 91 14.06 2.48 3.44
N VAL A 92 13.85 2.88 2.19
CA VAL A 92 13.26 4.18 1.81
C VAL A 92 11.96 4.05 1.01
N ARG A 93 11.36 2.86 1.04
CA ARG A 93 10.09 2.59 0.35
C ARG A 93 8.98 3.56 0.80
N PRO A 94 7.99 3.85 -0.05
CA PRO A 94 6.91 4.77 0.29
C PRO A 94 6.04 4.23 1.42
N LEU A 95 5.28 5.11 2.07
CA LEU A 95 4.35 4.76 3.15
C LEU A 95 3.41 3.63 2.75
N ASP A 96 2.89 3.69 1.54
CA ASP A 96 2.02 2.67 0.96
C ASP A 96 2.62 1.25 1.04
N CYS A 97 3.91 1.11 0.68
CA CYS A 97 4.64 -0.15 0.85
C CYS A 97 5.03 -0.46 2.30
N GLN A 98 5.20 0.56 3.15
CA GLN A 98 5.62 0.36 4.55
C GLN A 98 4.50 -0.22 5.40
N ILE A 99 3.25 0.22 5.18
CA ILE A 99 2.09 -0.27 5.93
C ILE A 99 1.55 -1.60 5.39
N TYR A 100 1.88 -1.98 4.14
CA TYR A 100 1.44 -3.25 3.57
C TYR A 100 1.82 -4.43 4.49
N PRO A 101 0.98 -5.39 4.76
CA PRO A 101 -0.29 -5.71 4.09
C PRO A 101 -1.53 -4.96 4.59
N LEU A 102 -1.38 -3.93 5.40
CA LEU A 102 -2.51 -3.06 5.68
C LEU A 102 -2.73 -2.06 4.54
N ALA A 103 -3.99 -1.67 4.36
CA ALA A 103 -4.42 -0.68 3.39
C ALA A 103 -5.35 0.34 4.06
N VAL A 104 -5.15 1.62 3.74
CA VAL A 104 -6.10 2.69 4.03
C VAL A 104 -7.01 2.84 2.82
N THR A 105 -8.30 2.59 2.97
CA THR A 105 -9.24 2.53 1.84
C THR A 105 -10.61 3.09 2.21
N TRP A 106 -11.37 3.52 1.22
CA TRP A 106 -12.79 3.80 1.41
C TRP A 106 -13.55 2.50 1.62
N ASN A 107 -14.60 2.55 2.46
CA ASN A 107 -15.60 1.48 2.53
C ASN A 107 -16.48 1.49 1.26
N ALA A 108 -17.35 0.49 1.10
CA ALA A 108 -18.11 0.25 -0.12
C ALA A 108 -19.01 1.43 -0.55
N ASP A 109 -19.62 2.12 0.41
CA ASP A 109 -20.49 3.27 0.15
C ASP A 109 -19.77 4.62 0.17
N ARG A 110 -18.43 4.60 0.35
CA ARG A 110 -17.58 5.79 0.45
C ARG A 110 -17.98 6.79 1.54
N SER A 111 -18.65 6.30 2.57
CA SER A 111 -19.03 7.11 3.73
C SER A 111 -17.92 7.20 4.77
N GLN A 112 -16.98 6.27 4.76
CA GLN A 112 -15.94 6.16 5.77
C GLN A 112 -14.63 5.64 5.19
N VAL A 113 -13.52 6.20 5.66
CA VAL A 113 -12.19 5.63 5.45
C VAL A 113 -11.92 4.59 6.53
N VAL A 114 -11.38 3.47 6.13
CA VAL A 114 -11.11 2.32 7.00
C VAL A 114 -9.67 1.84 6.83
N LEU A 115 -9.15 1.22 7.87
CA LEU A 115 -7.94 0.43 7.82
C LEU A 115 -8.34 -1.03 7.70
N GLY A 116 -7.83 -1.70 6.70
CA GLY A 116 -8.02 -3.12 6.47
C GLY A 116 -6.72 -3.85 6.17
N TRP A 117 -6.77 -5.15 5.99
CA TRP A 117 -5.64 -5.94 5.51
C TRP A 117 -5.99 -6.63 4.19
N ASP A 118 -5.01 -6.66 3.29
CA ASP A 118 -5.14 -7.22 1.95
C ASP A 118 -4.91 -8.74 1.96
N THR A 119 -5.91 -9.51 1.58
CA THR A 119 -5.85 -10.99 1.52
C THR A 119 -4.90 -11.51 0.44
N LYS A 120 -4.46 -10.66 -0.48
CA LYS A 120 -3.44 -11.02 -1.47
C LYS A 120 -2.07 -11.27 -0.84
N CYS A 121 -1.81 -10.74 0.37
CA CYS A 121 -0.59 -11.05 1.09
C CYS A 121 -0.60 -12.51 1.56
N PRO A 122 0.27 -13.40 1.03
CA PRO A 122 0.26 -14.81 1.41
C PRO A 122 0.50 -15.02 2.90
N PHE A 123 1.39 -14.23 3.50
CA PHE A 123 1.64 -14.27 4.95
C PHE A 123 0.35 -14.05 5.76
N MET A 124 -0.48 -13.07 5.36
CA MET A 124 -1.73 -12.79 6.06
C MET A 124 -2.77 -13.88 5.81
N ARG A 125 -2.89 -14.36 4.58
CA ARG A 125 -3.82 -15.42 4.20
C ARG A 125 -3.54 -16.72 4.96
N ASP A 126 -2.28 -17.15 4.96
CA ASP A 126 -1.86 -18.39 5.61
C ASP A 126 -2.14 -18.36 7.13
N HIS A 127 -1.96 -17.19 7.77
CA HIS A 127 -2.31 -17.00 9.19
C HIS A 127 -3.81 -16.94 9.44
N ALA A 128 -4.59 -16.41 8.49
CA ALA A 128 -6.05 -16.38 8.61
C ALA A 128 -6.67 -17.79 8.52
N GLU A 129 -6.12 -18.65 7.66
CA GLU A 129 -6.59 -20.02 7.46
C GLU A 129 -6.28 -20.93 8.67
N THR A 130 -5.15 -20.71 9.35
CA THR A 130 -4.76 -21.50 10.55
C THR A 130 -5.48 -21.07 11.82
N GLY A 131 -6.24 -19.99 11.78
CA GLY A 131 -6.86 -19.41 12.98
C GLY A 131 -5.87 -18.76 13.96
N ASP A 132 -4.58 -18.89 13.68
CA ASP A 132 -3.47 -18.23 14.35
C ASP A 132 -3.13 -16.91 13.66
N GLY A 133 -4.15 -16.18 13.21
CA GLY A 133 -3.91 -14.81 12.72
C GLY A 133 -2.92 -14.15 13.67
N PRO A 134 -1.95 -13.32 13.20
CA PRO A 134 -0.97 -12.79 14.13
C PRO A 134 -1.74 -12.29 15.33
N ALA A 135 -1.51 -12.92 16.50
CA ALA A 135 -2.25 -12.67 17.74
C ALA A 135 -2.32 -11.17 18.07
N ASP A 136 -1.54 -10.41 17.33
CA ASP A 136 -1.35 -8.98 17.43
C ASP A 136 -1.88 -8.17 16.23
N ILE A 137 -2.63 -8.75 15.24
CA ILE A 137 -3.07 -7.94 14.09
C ILE A 137 -3.94 -6.77 14.53
N GLN A 138 -4.79 -6.96 15.53
CA GLN A 138 -5.61 -5.89 16.07
C GLN A 138 -4.75 -4.84 16.78
N ALA A 139 -3.83 -5.26 17.63
CA ALA A 139 -2.90 -4.36 18.29
C ALA A 139 -1.97 -3.64 17.31
N TYR A 140 -1.58 -4.31 16.22
CA TYR A 140 -0.83 -3.68 15.13
C TYR A 140 -1.68 -2.67 14.38
N ALA A 141 -2.92 -3.03 14.03
CA ALA A 141 -3.87 -2.14 13.38
C ALA A 141 -4.17 -0.91 14.25
N ASP A 142 -4.26 -1.08 15.59
CA ASP A 142 -4.41 0.02 16.53
C ASP A 142 -3.25 1.02 16.46
N ARG A 143 -2.03 0.51 16.40
CA ARG A 143 -0.83 1.37 16.29
C ARG A 143 -0.77 2.09 14.94
N ILE A 144 -1.10 1.41 13.84
CA ILE A 144 -1.12 2.04 12.52
C ILE A 144 -2.26 3.06 12.42
N ALA A 145 -3.46 2.74 12.91
CA ALA A 145 -4.56 3.69 12.95
C ALA A 145 -4.20 4.94 13.76
N ALA A 146 -3.61 4.75 14.94
CA ALA A 146 -3.16 5.88 15.77
C ALA A 146 -2.09 6.73 15.06
N LEU A 147 -1.23 6.11 14.25
CA LEU A 147 -0.22 6.82 13.45
C LEU A 147 -0.86 7.57 12.28
N VAL A 148 -1.78 6.94 11.56
CA VAL A 148 -2.50 7.56 10.42
C VAL A 148 -3.35 8.74 10.89
N GLU A 149 -3.92 8.66 12.09
CA GLU A 149 -4.78 9.71 12.66
C GLU A 149 -4.03 10.78 13.46
N GLN A 150 -2.70 10.83 13.45
CA GLN A 150 -1.91 11.96 13.93
C GLN A 150 -1.99 13.14 12.96
N ASP A 151 -1.92 14.37 13.46
CA ASP A 151 -2.14 15.59 12.69
C ASP A 151 -1.27 15.69 11.43
N ASP A 152 0.03 15.39 11.54
CA ASP A 152 0.95 15.39 10.40
C ASP A 152 0.59 14.32 9.34
N SER A 153 0.13 13.15 9.79
CA SER A 153 -0.30 12.08 8.90
C SER A 153 -1.64 12.42 8.24
N LEU A 154 -2.58 12.99 8.99
CA LEU A 154 -3.88 13.44 8.45
C LEU A 154 -3.67 14.44 7.31
N GLU A 155 -2.78 15.43 7.49
CA GLU A 155 -2.46 16.39 6.43
C GLU A 155 -1.82 15.73 5.22
N ARG A 156 -0.93 14.75 5.44
CA ARG A 156 -0.31 13.98 4.37
C ARG A 156 -1.33 13.20 3.55
N PHE A 157 -2.29 12.53 4.18
CA PHE A 157 -3.38 11.83 3.47
C PHE A 157 -4.35 12.81 2.82
N ALA A 158 -4.65 13.94 3.45
CA ALA A 158 -5.53 14.95 2.91
C ALA A 158 -4.96 15.68 1.69
N THR A 159 -3.64 15.78 1.57
CA THR A 159 -2.95 16.37 0.41
C THR A 159 -2.58 15.33 -0.66
N ASN A 160 -2.59 14.05 -0.34
CA ASN A 160 -2.25 12.96 -1.25
C ASN A 160 -3.39 11.93 -1.28
N HIS A 161 -4.56 12.33 -1.78
CA HIS A 161 -5.77 11.49 -1.84
C HIS A 161 -5.53 10.08 -2.43
N PRO A 162 -4.63 9.88 -3.43
CA PRO A 162 -4.35 8.54 -3.97
C PRO A 162 -3.70 7.56 -2.98
N LEU A 163 -3.22 8.03 -1.82
CA LEU A 163 -2.84 7.15 -0.71
C LEU A 163 -4.04 6.40 -0.09
N ILE A 164 -5.25 6.85 -0.40
CA ILE A 164 -6.48 6.22 0.08
C ILE A 164 -7.05 5.41 -1.06
N GLY A 165 -6.96 4.09 -0.93
CA GLY A 165 -7.43 3.14 -1.91
C GLY A 165 -8.96 3.20 -2.12
N GLN A 166 -9.41 2.70 -3.26
CA GLN A 166 -10.82 2.41 -3.50
C GLN A 166 -11.22 1.17 -2.71
N PHE A 167 -12.52 0.99 -2.47
CA PHE A 167 -13.05 -0.24 -1.90
C PHE A 167 -12.62 -1.46 -2.71
N GLN A 168 -12.21 -2.52 -2.02
CA GLN A 168 -11.85 -3.81 -2.59
C GLN A 168 -12.47 -4.92 -1.73
N GLU A 169 -13.08 -5.92 -2.38
CA GLU A 169 -13.74 -7.04 -1.69
C GLU A 169 -12.75 -7.95 -0.95
N ASP A 170 -11.49 -7.94 -1.38
CA ASP A 170 -10.40 -8.73 -0.82
C ASP A 170 -9.61 -7.99 0.28
N VAL A 171 -10.11 -6.84 0.73
CA VAL A 171 -9.61 -6.14 1.92
C VAL A 171 -10.54 -6.39 3.11
N VAL A 172 -10.04 -7.08 4.11
CA VAL A 172 -10.76 -7.33 5.36
C VAL A 172 -10.65 -6.12 6.28
N ILE A 173 -11.79 -5.48 6.55
CA ILE A 173 -11.84 -4.27 7.39
C ILE A 173 -11.50 -4.62 8.84
N LEU A 174 -10.55 -3.92 9.43
CA LEU A 174 -10.14 -4.05 10.83
C LEU A 174 -10.75 -2.95 11.70
N ARG A 175 -10.71 -1.72 11.22
CA ARG A 175 -11.25 -0.58 11.99
C ARG A 175 -11.51 0.67 11.14
N PRO A 176 -12.42 1.54 11.60
CA PRO A 176 -12.62 2.86 11.01
C PRO A 176 -11.46 3.81 11.35
N LEU A 177 -11.32 4.85 10.51
CA LEU A 177 -10.43 5.98 10.67
C LEU A 177 -11.27 7.27 10.71
N PRO A 178 -11.91 7.60 11.85
CA PRO A 178 -12.92 8.65 11.91
C PRO A 178 -12.34 10.05 11.67
N ARG A 179 -11.16 10.38 12.24
CA ARG A 179 -10.54 11.70 12.05
C ARG A 179 -10.13 11.91 10.59
N LEU A 180 -9.57 10.87 9.95
CA LEU A 180 -9.22 10.95 8.53
C LEU A 180 -10.48 11.09 7.66
N THR A 181 -11.54 10.36 7.98
CA THR A 181 -12.83 10.48 7.30
C THR A 181 -13.37 11.90 7.36
N GLU A 182 -13.45 12.47 8.56
CA GLU A 182 -13.94 13.84 8.80
C GLU A 182 -13.09 14.86 8.03
N ARG A 183 -11.76 14.73 8.09
CA ARG A 183 -10.83 15.65 7.41
C ARG A 183 -11.04 15.67 5.90
N LEU A 184 -11.26 14.50 5.28
CA LEU A 184 -11.47 14.37 3.84
C LEU A 184 -12.85 14.87 3.41
N LEU A 185 -13.91 14.49 4.15
CA LEU A 185 -15.27 14.92 3.81
C LEU A 185 -15.42 16.43 3.93
N SER A 186 -14.84 17.06 4.96
CA SER A 186 -14.81 18.52 5.11
C SER A 186 -14.07 19.22 3.98
N GLY A 187 -12.98 18.61 3.48
CA GLY A 187 -12.23 19.10 2.32
C GLY A 187 -13.05 19.06 1.01
N LEU A 188 -13.80 17.97 0.79
CA LEU A 188 -14.68 17.82 -0.37
C LEU A 188 -15.85 18.80 -0.38
N GLU A 189 -16.41 19.10 0.78
CA GLU A 189 -17.48 20.11 0.92
C GLU A 189 -16.96 21.52 0.60
N ALA A 190 -15.75 21.84 1.04
CA ALA A 190 -15.12 23.13 0.79
C ALA A 190 -14.74 23.35 -0.69
N SER A 191 -14.38 22.28 -1.42
CA SER A 191 -14.05 22.32 -2.85
C SER A 191 -15.27 22.31 -3.79
N GLY A 192 -16.49 22.11 -3.26
CA GLY A 192 -17.73 22.08 -4.06
C GLY A 192 -17.90 20.82 -4.92
N GLU A 193 -17.07 19.82 -4.81
CA GLU A 193 -17.18 18.53 -5.47
C GLU A 193 -18.27 17.68 -4.82
N ARG A 194 -19.51 17.84 -5.28
CA ARG A 194 -20.62 16.99 -4.83
C ARG A 194 -20.44 15.55 -5.35
N ARG A 195 -20.78 14.62 -4.47
CA ARG A 195 -20.83 13.17 -4.68
C ARG A 195 -21.42 12.78 -6.03
N GLY A 196 -20.58 12.55 -7.02
CA GLY A 196 -20.96 11.84 -8.24
C GLY A 196 -20.83 10.34 -7.99
N THR A 197 -21.95 9.64 -7.92
CA THR A 197 -22.02 8.17 -7.93
C THR A 197 -21.51 7.65 -9.28
N GLN A 198 -20.22 7.40 -9.40
CA GLN A 198 -19.70 6.59 -10.49
C GLN A 198 -19.66 5.12 -10.05
N THR A 199 -20.70 4.38 -10.45
CA THR A 199 -20.69 2.93 -10.47
C THR A 199 -19.84 2.47 -11.66
N SER A 200 -18.53 2.37 -11.47
CA SER A 200 -17.66 1.61 -12.39
C SER A 200 -17.71 0.15 -11.97
N ALA A 201 -18.34 -0.67 -12.79
CA ALA A 201 -18.28 -2.12 -12.68
C ALA A 201 -16.85 -2.58 -12.96
N LEU A 202 -16.11 -2.91 -11.90
CA LEU A 202 -14.81 -3.56 -11.99
C LEU A 202 -15.05 -5.05 -12.25
N SER A 203 -14.53 -5.54 -13.37
CA SER A 203 -14.45 -6.97 -13.65
C SER A 203 -13.53 -7.65 -12.63
N PRO A 204 -13.87 -8.83 -12.10
CA PRO A 204 -13.03 -9.54 -11.15
C PRO A 204 -11.74 -10.02 -11.85
N GLN A 205 -10.61 -9.47 -11.45
CA GLN A 205 -9.31 -9.95 -11.89
C GLN A 205 -8.93 -11.18 -11.06
N SER A 206 -9.15 -12.36 -11.62
CA SER A 206 -8.76 -13.65 -11.05
C SER A 206 -7.35 -14.02 -11.56
N SER A 207 -6.33 -13.60 -10.86
CA SER A 207 -4.99 -14.18 -10.99
C SER A 207 -4.52 -14.67 -9.62
N VAL A 208 -4.45 -15.99 -9.45
CA VAL A 208 -3.95 -16.62 -8.23
C VAL A 208 -2.42 -16.44 -8.18
N PRO A 209 -1.86 -15.70 -7.22
CA PRO A 209 -0.41 -15.58 -7.05
C PRO A 209 0.21 -16.92 -6.68
N ARG A 210 1.46 -17.17 -7.09
CA ARG A 210 2.23 -18.31 -6.58
C ARG A 210 2.46 -18.15 -5.08
N PRO A 211 2.42 -19.24 -4.29
CA PRO A 211 2.67 -19.15 -2.85
C PRO A 211 4.11 -18.68 -2.59
N CYS A 212 4.28 -17.82 -1.60
CA CYS A 212 5.59 -17.56 -1.02
C CYS A 212 6.15 -18.85 -0.41
N ALA A 213 7.48 -18.96 -0.34
CA ALA A 213 8.13 -20.08 0.34
C ALA A 213 7.61 -20.19 1.78
N SER A 214 7.27 -21.40 2.18
CA SER A 214 6.82 -21.67 3.55
C SER A 214 7.93 -21.33 4.54
N PRO A 215 7.60 -20.84 5.75
CA PRO A 215 8.60 -20.61 6.81
C PRO A 215 9.46 -21.80 7.15
N ALA A 216 9.03 -23.02 6.77
CA ALA A 216 9.80 -24.26 6.96
C ALA A 216 10.99 -24.41 6.01
N ASP A 217 11.03 -23.68 4.90
CA ASP A 217 12.07 -23.78 3.88
C ASP A 217 13.24 -22.80 4.09
N ILE A 218 13.13 -21.95 5.12
CA ILE A 218 14.15 -20.95 5.47
C ILE A 218 14.91 -21.45 6.70
N ARG A 219 15.87 -22.39 6.48
CA ARG A 219 16.89 -22.74 7.48
C ARG A 219 18.21 -22.06 7.16
#